data_ac2523fec6de16278d9e037cac00ead3
#
_entry.id   ac2523fec6de16278d9e037cac00ead3
#
_cell.length_a   1.000
_cell.length_b   1.000
_cell.length_c   1.000
_cell.angle_alpha   90.00
_cell.angle_beta   90.00
_cell.angle_gamma   90.00
#
_symmetry.space_group_name_H-M   'P 1'
#
loop_
_entity.id
_entity.type
_entity.pdbx_description
1 polymer ?
#
loop_
_entity_poly.entity_id
_entity_poly.type
_entity_poly.pdbx_seq_one_letter_code
_entity_poly.pdbx_strand_id
1 'polypeptide(L)'
;MSSIAATTPSTIAIVGGSYVGMRLAQALVPVLPPTHRVVVVEANSHFHHLFTFPRFSVLHRGGEEKAFIPYSHALEAGAAGNAIIHAKALSIHPSAETSSKGYLKLDRAANQGSDTLEFDYLAIATGTQLREPWSLPPTSHEGVTAKKQAVETLRRYQDAVEQARNIVIVGGGAVGVQVACDIAELYPLTPSKTVTVLLSREHLMNKFHPNLHKLVLQRFAERNINTHLGSRVVIPSSGFPSFKEGEMFGVELQNGSKVKADLVLMCTGQTPRSSLLSSFAPEVITADGFIDVHSSLQIKSTPSALGARVFALGDIANSGAAKTVRAAAGQIDVIKSNILSLIAAETRGKEEGKLELQTFTPGPSGIHLSLGLYESVKFRNSAKEGEEPWCEGLERDLKIDMGIEGTWKKWNVPEGTPWHL
;
A
#
# COMPACT_ATOMS: atom_id res chain seq x y z
N MET A 1 -3.99 44.36 -28.01
CA MET A 1 -3.82 43.51 -26.79
C MET A 1 -3.37 42.14 -27.25
N SER A 2 -2.08 41.83 -27.08
CA SER A 2 -1.52 40.52 -27.44
C SER A 2 -2.09 39.50 -26.48
N SER A 3 -2.84 38.52 -26.95
CA SER A 3 -3.23 37.35 -26.15
C SER A 3 -1.99 36.60 -25.80
N ILE A 4 -1.54 36.66 -24.55
CA ILE A 4 -0.56 35.75 -24.00
C ILE A 4 -1.20 34.36 -24.08
N ALA A 5 -0.75 33.55 -24.99
CA ALA A 5 -1.15 32.15 -25.06
C ALA A 5 -0.86 31.55 -23.68
N ALA A 6 -1.87 31.04 -22.99
CA ALA A 6 -1.70 30.40 -21.70
C ALA A 6 -0.81 29.17 -21.91
N THR A 7 0.43 29.25 -21.46
CA THR A 7 1.35 28.12 -21.52
C THR A 7 0.81 26.99 -20.66
N THR A 8 0.70 25.80 -21.21
CA THR A 8 0.27 24.61 -20.46
C THR A 8 1.21 24.40 -19.26
N PRO A 9 0.71 24.29 -18.03
CA PRO A 9 1.55 24.08 -16.86
C PRO A 9 2.39 22.79 -16.97
N SER A 10 3.64 22.87 -16.54
CA SER A 10 4.50 21.68 -16.39
C SER A 10 3.85 20.70 -15.41
N THR A 11 3.88 19.42 -15.73
CA THR A 11 3.17 18.39 -14.99
C THR A 11 4.11 17.53 -14.13
N ILE A 12 3.85 17.49 -12.82
CA ILE A 12 4.38 16.48 -11.93
C ILE A 12 3.36 15.34 -11.89
N ALA A 13 3.65 14.23 -12.55
CA ALA A 13 2.80 13.04 -12.52
C ALA A 13 3.15 12.17 -11.31
N ILE A 14 2.14 11.66 -10.61
CA ILE A 14 2.29 10.72 -9.50
C ILE A 14 1.47 9.48 -9.84
N VAL A 15 2.12 8.32 -9.99
CA VAL A 15 1.43 7.06 -10.27
C VAL A 15 1.19 6.29 -8.96
N GLY A 16 -0.09 6.16 -8.60
CA GLY A 16 -0.55 5.58 -7.35
C GLY A 16 -1.01 6.65 -6.35
N GLY A 17 -2.32 6.75 -6.16
CA GLY A 17 -3.00 7.72 -5.28
C GLY A 17 -3.31 7.18 -3.88
N SER A 18 -2.62 6.12 -3.42
CA SER A 18 -2.81 5.58 -2.08
C SER A 18 -2.07 6.45 -1.03
N TYR A 19 -1.74 5.87 0.14
CA TYR A 19 -1.20 6.59 1.30
C TYR A 19 -0.05 7.55 0.98
N VAL A 20 0.93 7.10 0.22
CA VAL A 20 2.20 7.81 0.04
C VAL A 20 2.13 8.76 -1.14
N GLY A 21 1.58 8.31 -2.27
CA GLY A 21 1.45 9.14 -3.46
C GLY A 21 0.51 10.32 -3.26
N MET A 22 -0.65 10.11 -2.61
CA MET A 22 -1.55 11.21 -2.31
C MET A 22 -0.93 12.21 -1.31
N ARG A 23 -0.24 11.73 -0.28
CA ARG A 23 0.47 12.64 0.64
C ARG A 23 1.56 13.44 -0.05
N LEU A 24 2.27 12.86 -1.04
CA LEU A 24 3.23 13.59 -1.85
C LEU A 24 2.50 14.67 -2.68
N ALA A 25 1.38 14.34 -3.31
CA ALA A 25 0.56 15.29 -4.05
C ALA A 25 0.11 16.47 -3.16
N GLN A 26 -0.48 16.16 -2.00
CA GLN A 26 -0.91 17.16 -1.01
C GLN A 26 0.24 18.01 -0.47
N ALA A 27 1.45 17.46 -0.35
CA ALA A 27 2.62 18.19 0.10
C ALA A 27 3.23 19.09 -0.99
N LEU A 28 3.05 18.75 -2.27
CA LEU A 28 3.56 19.54 -3.41
C LEU A 28 2.63 20.70 -3.76
N VAL A 29 1.31 20.49 -3.82
CA VAL A 29 0.33 21.49 -4.29
C VAL A 29 0.51 22.88 -3.65
N PRO A 30 0.67 23.04 -2.33
CA PRO A 30 0.77 24.35 -1.70
C PRO A 30 2.10 25.08 -1.94
N VAL A 31 3.12 24.39 -2.45
CA VAL A 31 4.48 24.94 -2.57
C VAL A 31 5.01 25.04 -3.99
N LEU A 32 4.26 24.48 -4.95
CA LEU A 32 4.62 24.57 -6.36
C LEU A 32 4.39 25.97 -6.94
N PRO A 33 5.23 26.43 -7.87
CA PRO A 33 4.97 27.66 -8.60
C PRO A 33 3.73 27.49 -9.50
N PRO A 34 3.00 28.58 -9.82
CA PRO A 34 1.77 28.53 -10.64
C PRO A 34 1.96 27.94 -12.04
N THR A 35 3.18 27.85 -12.50
CA THR A 35 3.58 27.22 -13.78
C THR A 35 3.61 25.70 -13.74
N HIS A 36 3.36 25.09 -12.58
CA HIS A 36 3.40 23.64 -12.38
C HIS A 36 2.10 23.15 -11.76
N ARG A 37 1.73 21.92 -12.10
CA ARG A 37 0.56 21.22 -11.55
C ARG A 37 0.93 19.79 -11.13
N VAL A 38 0.13 19.23 -10.25
CA VAL A 38 0.21 17.82 -9.86
C VAL A 38 -0.94 17.05 -10.50
N VAL A 39 -0.61 15.95 -11.16
CA VAL A 39 -1.61 15.00 -11.67
C VAL A 39 -1.36 13.62 -11.08
N VAL A 40 -2.30 13.12 -10.29
CA VAL A 40 -2.25 11.76 -9.72
C VAL A 40 -2.97 10.81 -10.65
N VAL A 41 -2.32 9.73 -11.05
CA VAL A 41 -2.93 8.62 -11.81
C VAL A 41 -3.18 7.48 -10.85
N GLU A 42 -4.45 7.14 -10.62
CA GLU A 42 -4.86 6.10 -9.67
C GLU A 42 -5.79 5.08 -10.35
N ALA A 43 -5.45 3.80 -10.17
CA ALA A 43 -6.14 2.70 -10.82
C ALA A 43 -7.50 2.34 -10.15
N ASN A 44 -7.72 2.77 -8.92
CA ASN A 44 -8.96 2.53 -8.18
C ASN A 44 -9.81 3.81 -8.17
N SER A 45 -11.13 3.66 -8.25
CA SER A 45 -12.08 4.77 -8.18
C SER A 45 -12.16 5.42 -6.79
N HIS A 46 -11.77 4.68 -5.75
CA HIS A 46 -11.75 5.10 -4.35
C HIS A 46 -10.41 4.77 -3.72
N PHE A 47 -10.02 5.53 -2.72
CA PHE A 47 -8.92 5.14 -1.86
C PHE A 47 -9.30 3.89 -1.06
N HIS A 48 -8.51 2.83 -1.21
CA HIS A 48 -8.64 1.61 -0.44
C HIS A 48 -7.85 1.74 0.88
N HIS A 49 -8.56 1.83 2.00
CA HIS A 49 -7.90 1.88 3.32
C HIS A 49 -7.46 0.49 3.76
N LEU A 50 -6.38 -0.01 3.15
CA LEU A 50 -5.91 -1.39 3.28
C LEU A 50 -5.65 -1.84 4.71
N PHE A 51 -5.35 -0.92 5.65
CA PHE A 51 -5.15 -1.27 7.06
C PHE A 51 -6.41 -1.81 7.73
N THR A 52 -7.58 -1.47 7.21
CA THR A 52 -8.86 -1.94 7.74
C THR A 52 -9.38 -3.20 7.04
N PHE A 53 -8.82 -3.57 5.89
CA PHE A 53 -9.25 -4.75 5.14
C PHE A 53 -9.16 -6.05 5.95
N PRO A 54 -8.06 -6.32 6.71
CA PRO A 54 -8.04 -7.49 7.59
C PRO A 54 -9.23 -7.53 8.56
N ARG A 55 -9.57 -6.39 9.16
CA ARG A 55 -10.71 -6.27 10.06
C ARG A 55 -12.05 -6.46 9.36
N PHE A 56 -12.28 -5.72 8.28
CA PHE A 56 -13.54 -5.78 7.54
C PHE A 56 -13.72 -7.07 6.71
N SER A 57 -12.68 -7.87 6.56
CA SER A 57 -12.80 -9.21 5.93
C SER A 57 -13.29 -10.27 6.92
N VAL A 58 -13.35 -9.97 8.22
CA VAL A 58 -13.75 -10.93 9.27
C VAL A 58 -14.85 -10.40 10.16
N LEU A 59 -15.03 -9.07 10.23
CA LEU A 59 -16.01 -8.41 11.10
C LEU A 59 -17.38 -8.34 10.41
N HIS A 60 -18.27 -9.27 10.73
CA HIS A 60 -19.64 -9.34 10.21
C HIS A 60 -20.61 -8.41 10.97
N ARG A 61 -20.42 -7.10 10.88
CA ARG A 61 -21.23 -6.09 11.59
C ARG A 61 -21.61 -4.86 10.75
N GLY A 62 -21.33 -4.88 9.47
CA GLY A 62 -21.52 -3.73 8.57
C GLY A 62 -20.42 -2.66 8.72
N GLY A 63 -20.42 -1.68 7.84
CA GLY A 63 -19.47 -0.57 7.81
C GLY A 63 -18.27 -0.78 6.88
N GLU A 64 -18.27 -1.85 6.09
CA GLU A 64 -17.22 -2.17 5.10
C GLU A 64 -17.08 -1.05 4.08
N GLU A 65 -18.17 -0.36 3.75
CA GLU A 65 -18.19 0.78 2.83
C GLU A 65 -17.22 1.87 3.27
N LYS A 66 -17.01 2.04 4.57
CA LYS A 66 -16.07 3.02 5.12
C LYS A 66 -14.63 2.79 4.68
N ALA A 67 -14.25 1.54 4.33
CA ALA A 67 -12.90 1.20 3.87
C ALA A 67 -12.55 1.76 2.49
N PHE A 68 -13.54 2.30 1.77
CA PHE A 68 -13.41 2.83 0.41
C PHE A 68 -13.79 4.32 0.41
N ILE A 69 -12.77 5.19 0.40
CA ILE A 69 -12.93 6.64 0.58
C ILE A 69 -12.90 7.33 -0.78
N PRO A 70 -13.88 8.19 -1.12
CA PRO A 70 -13.90 8.87 -2.41
C PRO A 70 -12.73 9.86 -2.54
N TYR A 71 -12.20 9.98 -3.75
CA TYR A 71 -11.12 10.94 -4.08
C TYR A 71 -11.61 12.36 -4.33
N SER A 72 -12.91 12.62 -4.35
CA SER A 72 -13.52 13.87 -4.82
C SER A 72 -12.97 15.14 -4.18
N HIS A 73 -12.47 15.06 -2.96
CA HIS A 73 -11.93 16.21 -2.21
C HIS A 73 -10.47 16.01 -1.76
N ALA A 74 -9.83 14.91 -2.20
CA ALA A 74 -8.50 14.53 -1.72
C ALA A 74 -7.39 15.47 -2.21
N LEU A 75 -7.59 16.17 -3.32
CA LEU A 75 -6.65 17.10 -3.92
C LEU A 75 -7.38 18.36 -4.40
N GLU A 76 -6.86 19.53 -4.02
CA GLU A 76 -7.38 20.81 -4.52
C GLU A 76 -6.98 21.01 -5.98
N ALA A 77 -7.95 21.36 -6.84
CA ALA A 77 -7.71 21.60 -8.25
C ALA A 77 -6.75 22.80 -8.47
N GLY A 78 -6.93 23.88 -7.70
CA GLY A 78 -6.12 25.09 -7.82
C GLY A 78 -6.18 25.72 -9.21
N ALA A 79 -5.53 26.88 -9.36
CA ALA A 79 -5.47 27.60 -10.63
C ALA A 79 -4.65 26.88 -11.72
N ALA A 80 -3.67 26.04 -11.30
CA ALA A 80 -2.81 25.28 -12.23
C ALA A 80 -3.48 24.01 -12.77
N GLY A 81 -4.66 23.62 -12.28
CA GLY A 81 -5.41 22.45 -12.74
C GLY A 81 -4.84 21.12 -12.22
N ASN A 82 -4.55 21.04 -10.90
CA ASN A 82 -4.26 19.77 -10.25
C ASN A 82 -5.43 18.80 -10.42
N ALA A 83 -5.14 17.52 -10.62
CA ALA A 83 -6.17 16.53 -10.91
C ALA A 83 -5.81 15.13 -10.37
N ILE A 84 -6.85 14.33 -10.15
CA ILE A 84 -6.73 12.88 -9.96
C ILE A 84 -7.40 12.23 -11.17
N ILE A 85 -6.65 11.39 -11.88
CA ILE A 85 -7.11 10.65 -13.05
C ILE A 85 -7.36 9.21 -12.65
N HIS A 86 -8.59 8.73 -12.79
CA HIS A 86 -8.94 7.33 -12.60
C HIS A 86 -8.55 6.52 -13.83
N ALA A 87 -7.33 6.03 -13.82
CA ALA A 87 -6.77 5.16 -14.85
C ALA A 87 -5.58 4.37 -14.30
N LYS A 88 -5.23 3.28 -14.94
CA LYS A 88 -4.00 2.54 -14.69
C LYS A 88 -2.91 2.99 -15.65
N ALA A 89 -1.77 3.43 -15.12
CA ALA A 89 -0.58 3.65 -15.92
C ALA A 89 0.02 2.30 -16.36
N LEU A 90 0.20 2.12 -17.65
CA LEU A 90 0.67 0.87 -18.26
C LEU A 90 2.17 0.90 -18.54
N SER A 91 2.68 2.02 -19.06
CA SER A 91 4.07 2.18 -19.45
C SER A 91 4.52 3.64 -19.46
N ILE A 92 5.84 3.85 -19.44
CA ILE A 92 6.50 5.15 -19.51
C ILE A 92 7.22 5.23 -20.85
N HIS A 93 7.12 6.37 -21.51
CA HIS A 93 7.79 6.65 -22.77
C HIS A 93 8.48 8.02 -22.72
N PRO A 94 9.72 8.13 -23.26
CA PRO A 94 10.34 9.43 -23.51
C PRO A 94 9.53 10.23 -24.53
N SER A 95 9.51 11.55 -24.38
CA SER A 95 8.97 12.44 -25.42
C SER A 95 9.88 12.46 -26.65
N ALA A 96 9.29 12.48 -27.84
CA ALA A 96 10.03 12.65 -29.08
C ALA A 96 10.59 14.08 -29.25
N GLU A 97 9.93 15.06 -28.61
CA GLU A 97 10.27 16.49 -28.76
C GLU A 97 11.41 16.92 -27.83
N THR A 98 11.49 16.36 -26.62
CA THR A 98 12.52 16.73 -25.65
C THR A 98 13.00 15.51 -24.86
N SER A 99 14.31 15.42 -24.64
CA SER A 99 14.91 14.30 -23.88
C SER A 99 14.61 14.33 -22.37
N SER A 100 14.04 15.44 -21.86
CA SER A 100 13.76 15.64 -20.44
C SER A 100 12.30 15.44 -20.05
N LYS A 101 11.40 15.27 -21.04
CA LYS A 101 9.98 15.01 -20.83
C LYS A 101 9.61 13.59 -21.22
N GLY A 102 8.51 13.11 -20.65
CA GLY A 102 7.94 11.82 -21.01
C GLY A 102 6.44 11.84 -21.00
N TYR A 103 5.85 10.71 -21.36
CA TYR A 103 4.42 10.49 -21.20
C TYR A 103 4.12 9.10 -20.62
N LEU A 104 3.04 9.02 -19.88
CA LEU A 104 2.44 7.78 -19.42
C LEU A 104 1.41 7.31 -20.44
N LYS A 105 1.43 6.03 -20.79
CA LYS A 105 0.31 5.37 -21.47
C LYS A 105 -0.66 4.87 -20.43
N LEU A 106 -1.94 5.18 -20.58
CA LEU A 106 -3.03 4.81 -19.68
C LEU A 106 -3.85 3.67 -20.28
N ASP A 107 -4.55 2.92 -19.43
CA ASP A 107 -5.44 1.82 -19.85
C ASP A 107 -6.75 2.32 -20.48
N ARG A 108 -7.04 3.61 -20.37
CA ARG A 108 -8.26 4.24 -20.89
C ARG A 108 -8.06 5.72 -21.21
N ALA A 109 -8.96 6.29 -22.03
CA ALA A 109 -8.96 7.70 -22.40
C ALA A 109 -9.50 8.58 -21.24
N ALA A 110 -8.77 8.62 -20.12
CA ALA A 110 -9.18 9.30 -18.89
C ALA A 110 -8.63 10.73 -18.75
N ASN A 111 -7.63 11.10 -19.54
CA ASN A 111 -7.04 12.44 -19.51
C ASN A 111 -7.66 13.32 -20.60
N GLN A 112 -8.78 13.97 -20.29
CA GLN A 112 -9.50 14.84 -21.24
C GLN A 112 -9.76 14.17 -22.62
N GLY A 113 -10.10 12.89 -22.60
CA GLY A 113 -10.31 12.09 -23.80
C GLY A 113 -9.04 11.46 -24.39
N SER A 114 -7.86 11.68 -23.81
CA SER A 114 -6.60 11.03 -24.17
C SER A 114 -6.28 9.85 -23.26
N ASP A 115 -5.64 8.84 -23.81
CA ASP A 115 -5.06 7.71 -23.07
C ASP A 115 -3.57 7.91 -22.77
N THR A 116 -3.08 9.15 -22.89
CA THR A 116 -1.72 9.55 -22.55
C THR A 116 -1.72 10.75 -21.61
N LEU A 117 -0.71 10.82 -20.75
CA LEU A 117 -0.45 11.95 -19.86
C LEU A 117 1.03 12.35 -19.99
N GLU A 118 1.27 13.54 -20.52
CA GLU A 118 2.62 14.10 -20.54
C GLU A 118 3.06 14.55 -19.14
N PHE A 119 4.36 14.43 -18.86
CA PHE A 119 4.95 14.87 -17.61
C PHE A 119 6.37 15.42 -17.76
N ASP A 120 6.70 16.34 -16.86
CA ASP A 120 8.07 16.88 -16.70
C ASP A 120 8.79 16.16 -15.54
N TYR A 121 8.06 15.73 -14.52
CA TYR A 121 8.55 14.95 -13.39
C TYR A 121 7.59 13.80 -13.10
N LEU A 122 8.14 12.67 -12.66
CA LEU A 122 7.37 11.47 -12.35
C LEU A 122 7.73 10.92 -10.96
N ALA A 123 6.73 10.66 -10.12
CA ALA A 123 6.89 9.92 -8.88
C ALA A 123 6.08 8.61 -8.94
N ILE A 124 6.76 7.48 -8.76
CA ILE A 124 6.16 6.14 -8.79
C ILE A 124 5.87 5.70 -7.36
N ALA A 125 4.59 5.64 -7.00
CA ALA A 125 4.07 5.26 -5.69
C ALA A 125 3.09 4.08 -5.77
N THR A 126 3.32 3.17 -6.74
CA THR A 126 2.43 2.04 -7.07
C THR A 126 2.32 0.99 -5.98
N GLY A 127 3.26 0.97 -5.04
CA GLY A 127 3.27 0.06 -3.91
C GLY A 127 3.35 -1.41 -4.30
N THR A 128 2.72 -2.24 -3.48
CA THR A 128 2.69 -3.70 -3.66
C THR A 128 1.26 -4.21 -3.60
N GLN A 129 1.01 -5.34 -4.28
CA GLN A 129 -0.25 -6.06 -4.20
C GLN A 129 -0.13 -7.17 -3.17
N LEU A 130 -1.05 -7.21 -2.23
CA LEU A 130 -1.30 -8.37 -1.37
C LEU A 130 -2.29 -9.32 -2.07
N ARG A 131 -2.43 -10.53 -1.54
CA ARG A 131 -3.49 -11.44 -1.97
C ARG A 131 -4.85 -10.95 -1.47
N GLU A 132 -5.90 -11.32 -2.19
CA GLU A 132 -7.28 -11.09 -1.75
C GLU A 132 -7.53 -11.83 -0.42
N PRO A 133 -8.25 -11.24 0.54
CA PRO A 133 -8.96 -9.95 0.51
C PRO A 133 -8.13 -8.75 1.01
N TRP A 134 -6.83 -8.91 1.27
CA TRP A 134 -5.98 -7.85 1.85
C TRP A 134 -5.65 -6.72 0.88
N SER A 135 -5.83 -6.97 -0.41
CA SER A 135 -5.75 -6.00 -1.49
C SER A 135 -6.64 -6.49 -2.63
N LEU A 136 -7.51 -5.63 -3.12
CA LEU A 136 -8.39 -5.95 -4.24
C LEU A 136 -7.75 -5.49 -5.55
N PRO A 137 -7.94 -6.22 -6.66
CA PRO A 137 -7.48 -5.76 -7.96
C PRO A 137 -8.30 -4.53 -8.40
N PRO A 138 -7.70 -3.63 -9.19
CA PRO A 138 -8.46 -2.57 -9.86
C PRO A 138 -9.57 -3.19 -10.72
N THR A 139 -10.74 -2.56 -10.71
CA THR A 139 -11.89 -2.97 -11.51
C THR A 139 -12.06 -2.04 -12.73
N SER A 140 -12.65 -2.56 -13.81
CA SER A 140 -13.09 -1.74 -14.94
C SER A 140 -14.33 -0.91 -14.64
N HIS A 141 -15.02 -1.18 -13.54
CA HIS A 141 -16.17 -0.42 -13.08
C HIS A 141 -15.74 0.89 -12.43
N GLU A 142 -16.60 1.88 -12.47
CA GLU A 142 -16.34 3.20 -11.93
C GLU A 142 -17.29 3.56 -10.77
N GLY A 143 -16.85 4.48 -9.93
CA GLY A 143 -17.62 5.07 -8.88
C GLY A 143 -18.25 4.04 -7.93
N VAL A 144 -19.53 4.24 -7.65
CA VAL A 144 -20.31 3.44 -6.68
C VAL A 144 -20.36 1.94 -7.06
N THR A 145 -20.35 1.60 -8.35
CA THR A 145 -20.38 0.20 -8.79
C THR A 145 -19.10 -0.54 -8.42
N ALA A 146 -17.94 0.08 -8.62
CA ALA A 146 -16.65 -0.47 -8.23
C ALA A 146 -16.58 -0.69 -6.71
N LYS A 147 -17.06 0.29 -5.93
CA LYS A 147 -17.12 0.20 -4.48
C LYS A 147 -18.04 -0.94 -3.99
N LYS A 148 -19.24 -1.08 -4.59
CA LYS A 148 -20.16 -2.18 -4.24
C LYS A 148 -19.52 -3.54 -4.43
N GLN A 149 -18.85 -3.78 -5.54
CA GLN A 149 -18.14 -5.06 -5.78
C GLN A 149 -17.03 -5.31 -4.76
N ALA A 150 -16.29 -4.28 -4.40
CA ALA A 150 -15.25 -4.38 -3.38
C ALA A 150 -15.83 -4.74 -2.01
N VAL A 151 -16.93 -4.11 -1.62
CA VAL A 151 -17.69 -4.42 -0.38
C VAL A 151 -18.23 -5.85 -0.40
N GLU A 152 -18.82 -6.28 -1.51
CA GLU A 152 -19.31 -7.67 -1.67
C GLU A 152 -18.18 -8.69 -1.54
N THR A 153 -16.98 -8.35 -2.00
CA THR A 153 -15.82 -9.23 -1.79
C THR A 153 -15.48 -9.37 -0.31
N LEU A 154 -15.44 -8.27 0.45
CA LEU A 154 -15.19 -8.34 1.89
C LEU A 154 -16.27 -9.17 2.61
N ARG A 155 -17.55 -8.99 2.25
CA ARG A 155 -18.68 -9.74 2.82
C ARG A 155 -18.57 -11.24 2.58
N ARG A 156 -18.18 -11.67 1.36
CA ARG A 156 -17.93 -13.10 1.10
C ARG A 156 -16.90 -13.71 2.05
N TYR A 157 -15.86 -12.96 2.42
CA TYR A 157 -14.87 -13.44 3.38
C TYR A 157 -15.41 -13.45 4.80
N GLN A 158 -16.24 -12.48 5.19
CA GLN A 158 -16.93 -12.48 6.47
C GLN A 158 -17.81 -13.73 6.63
N ASP A 159 -18.64 -14.01 5.62
CA ASP A 159 -19.51 -15.19 5.61
C ASP A 159 -18.70 -16.49 5.67
N ALA A 160 -17.62 -16.59 4.91
CA ALA A 160 -16.74 -17.76 4.94
C ALA A 160 -16.06 -17.93 6.31
N VAL A 161 -15.57 -16.86 6.92
CA VAL A 161 -14.97 -16.90 8.27
C VAL A 161 -15.99 -17.28 9.34
N GLU A 162 -17.22 -16.76 9.27
CA GLU A 162 -18.29 -17.08 10.20
C GLU A 162 -18.65 -18.57 10.16
N GLN A 163 -18.81 -19.12 8.97
CA GLN A 163 -19.25 -20.51 8.75
C GLN A 163 -18.11 -21.53 8.90
N ALA A 164 -16.87 -21.16 8.59
CA ALA A 164 -15.73 -22.07 8.64
C ALA A 164 -15.46 -22.56 10.06
N ARG A 165 -15.06 -23.84 10.17
CA ARG A 165 -14.73 -24.50 11.45
C ARG A 165 -13.22 -24.65 11.67
N ASN A 166 -12.44 -24.86 10.59
CA ASN A 166 -11.02 -25.09 10.65
C ASN A 166 -10.31 -24.07 9.75
N ILE A 167 -10.04 -22.90 10.31
CA ILE A 167 -9.44 -21.79 9.58
C ILE A 167 -7.92 -21.91 9.65
N VAL A 168 -7.28 -21.99 8.50
CA VAL A 168 -5.83 -21.95 8.38
C VAL A 168 -5.38 -20.59 7.84
N ILE A 169 -4.47 -19.93 8.55
CA ILE A 169 -3.86 -18.67 8.16
C ILE A 169 -2.41 -18.96 7.74
N VAL A 170 -2.07 -18.71 6.49
CA VAL A 170 -0.72 -18.92 5.97
C VAL A 170 0.05 -17.60 6.00
N GLY A 171 0.94 -17.46 6.97
CA GLY A 171 1.77 -16.27 7.18
C GLY A 171 1.61 -15.64 8.55
N GLY A 172 2.73 -15.45 9.25
CA GLY A 172 2.81 -14.88 10.61
C GLY A 172 3.34 -13.44 10.62
N GLY A 173 3.08 -12.65 9.57
CA GLY A 173 3.29 -11.21 9.53
C GLY A 173 2.10 -10.43 10.12
N ALA A 174 2.13 -9.09 10.01
CA ALA A 174 1.13 -8.20 10.61
C ALA A 174 -0.32 -8.58 10.25
N VAL A 175 -0.60 -8.85 8.98
CA VAL A 175 -1.95 -9.23 8.52
C VAL A 175 -2.40 -10.55 9.13
N GLY A 176 -1.54 -11.60 9.10
CA GLY A 176 -1.90 -12.91 9.64
C GLY A 176 -2.10 -12.88 11.15
N VAL A 177 -1.28 -12.13 11.88
CA VAL A 177 -1.41 -11.95 13.33
C VAL A 177 -2.72 -11.21 13.67
N GLN A 178 -3.00 -10.10 12.99
CA GLN A 178 -4.23 -9.34 13.19
C GLN A 178 -5.47 -10.20 12.92
N VAL A 179 -5.53 -10.85 11.75
CA VAL A 179 -6.68 -11.68 11.35
C VAL A 179 -6.91 -12.83 12.33
N ALA A 180 -5.86 -13.51 12.78
CA ALA A 180 -5.97 -14.58 13.76
C ALA A 180 -6.59 -14.08 15.07
N CYS A 181 -6.10 -12.94 15.59
CA CYS A 181 -6.61 -12.35 16.82
C CYS A 181 -8.05 -11.83 16.64
N ASP A 182 -8.35 -11.16 15.52
CA ASP A 182 -9.69 -10.64 15.23
C ASP A 182 -10.72 -11.77 15.16
N ILE A 183 -10.40 -12.90 14.49
CA ILE A 183 -11.27 -14.08 14.43
C ILE A 183 -11.49 -14.67 15.82
N ALA A 184 -10.44 -14.82 16.60
CA ALA A 184 -10.52 -15.42 17.94
C ALA A 184 -11.34 -14.59 18.92
N GLU A 185 -11.38 -13.27 18.77
CA GLU A 185 -12.23 -12.39 19.58
C GLU A 185 -13.68 -12.28 19.09
N LEU A 186 -13.91 -12.43 17.76
CA LEU A 186 -15.26 -12.45 17.19
C LEU A 186 -15.97 -13.78 17.43
N TYR A 187 -15.23 -14.87 17.35
CA TYR A 187 -15.75 -16.23 17.42
C TYR A 187 -14.95 -17.03 18.45
N PRO A 188 -15.52 -17.32 19.63
CA PRO A 188 -14.83 -18.10 20.64
C PRO A 188 -14.30 -19.42 20.07
N LEU A 189 -12.98 -19.62 20.15
CA LEU A 189 -12.34 -20.81 19.62
C LEU A 189 -12.62 -22.01 20.55
N THR A 190 -13.14 -23.06 19.98
CA THR A 190 -13.51 -24.32 20.63
C THR A 190 -13.01 -25.48 19.76
N PRO A 191 -13.11 -26.73 20.17
CA PRO A 191 -12.82 -27.86 19.30
C PRO A 191 -13.64 -27.88 18.01
N SER A 192 -14.79 -27.20 17.96
CA SER A 192 -15.64 -27.08 16.78
C SER A 192 -15.31 -25.88 15.89
N LYS A 193 -14.49 -24.92 16.36
CA LYS A 193 -13.99 -23.79 15.55
C LYS A 193 -12.55 -23.49 15.96
N THR A 194 -11.61 -23.73 15.06
CA THR A 194 -10.18 -23.59 15.31
C THR A 194 -9.54 -22.60 14.34
N VAL A 195 -8.51 -21.91 14.83
CA VAL A 195 -7.62 -21.06 14.00
C VAL A 195 -6.20 -21.59 14.16
N THR A 196 -5.53 -21.84 13.04
CA THR A 196 -4.14 -22.30 13.01
C THR A 196 -3.31 -21.42 12.10
N VAL A 197 -2.25 -20.81 12.63
CA VAL A 197 -1.30 -19.99 11.87
C VAL A 197 -0.11 -20.83 11.44
N LEU A 198 0.13 -20.91 10.13
CA LEU A 198 1.25 -21.65 9.54
C LEU A 198 2.32 -20.69 9.05
N LEU A 199 3.58 -20.90 9.42
CA LEU A 199 4.69 -20.05 9.07
C LEU A 199 5.95 -20.84 8.72
N SER A 200 6.60 -20.49 7.61
CA SER A 200 7.86 -21.12 7.18
C SER A 200 9.09 -20.72 8.01
N ARG A 201 8.95 -19.76 8.91
CA ARG A 201 10.02 -19.29 9.81
C ARG A 201 9.68 -19.63 11.25
N GLU A 202 10.72 -19.66 12.10
CA GLU A 202 10.56 -19.96 13.53
C GLU A 202 9.90 -18.82 14.32
N HIS A 203 9.95 -17.59 13.81
CA HIS A 203 9.45 -16.41 14.51
C HIS A 203 8.34 -15.70 13.73
N LEU A 204 7.18 -15.52 14.39
CA LEU A 204 6.17 -14.56 13.97
C LEU A 204 6.79 -13.15 13.93
N MET A 205 6.28 -12.28 13.07
CA MET A 205 6.79 -10.90 12.94
C MET A 205 8.30 -10.81 12.75
N ASN A 206 8.88 -11.71 11.99
CA ASN A 206 10.32 -11.99 11.87
C ASN A 206 11.19 -10.82 11.36
N LYS A 207 10.61 -9.70 10.94
CA LYS A 207 11.31 -8.44 10.59
C LYS A 207 11.54 -7.53 11.79
N PHE A 208 11.02 -7.92 12.95
CA PHE A 208 11.10 -7.18 14.20
C PHE A 208 11.92 -7.97 15.24
N HIS A 209 12.34 -7.28 16.29
CA HIS A 209 13.04 -7.88 17.41
C HIS A 209 12.25 -9.06 18.00
N PRO A 210 12.90 -10.14 18.46
CA PRO A 210 12.24 -11.35 18.98
C PRO A 210 11.24 -11.12 20.13
N ASN A 211 11.33 -10.01 20.83
CA ASN A 211 10.36 -9.65 21.87
C ASN A 211 8.94 -9.47 21.32
N LEU A 212 8.79 -8.99 20.06
CA LEU A 212 7.48 -8.91 19.44
C LEU A 212 6.89 -10.30 19.14
N HIS A 213 7.73 -11.25 18.73
CA HIS A 213 7.32 -12.65 18.57
C HIS A 213 6.80 -13.25 19.87
N LYS A 214 7.55 -13.07 20.98
CA LYS A 214 7.15 -13.56 22.31
C LYS A 214 5.80 -13.00 22.74
N LEU A 215 5.60 -11.69 22.55
CA LEU A 215 4.34 -11.02 22.88
C LEU A 215 3.18 -11.59 22.04
N VAL A 216 3.38 -11.77 20.73
CA VAL A 216 2.34 -12.33 19.85
C VAL A 216 2.00 -13.77 20.23
N LEU A 217 3.01 -14.61 20.54
CA LEU A 217 2.76 -15.99 21.00
C LEU A 217 1.96 -16.03 22.29
N GLN A 218 2.26 -15.15 23.24
CA GLN A 218 1.48 -15.04 24.46
C GLN A 218 0.02 -14.71 24.15
N ARG A 219 -0.25 -13.73 23.26
CA ARG A 219 -1.61 -13.38 22.86
C ARG A 219 -2.33 -14.50 22.10
N PHE A 220 -1.60 -15.28 21.33
CA PHE A 220 -2.14 -16.46 20.65
C PHE A 220 -2.53 -17.55 21.66
N ALA A 221 -1.68 -17.83 22.64
CA ALA A 221 -1.99 -18.79 23.70
C ALA A 221 -3.23 -18.41 24.51
N GLU A 222 -3.35 -17.14 24.89
CA GLU A 222 -4.51 -16.61 25.63
C GLU A 222 -5.84 -16.73 24.86
N ARG A 223 -5.76 -16.83 23.51
CA ARG A 223 -6.92 -16.92 22.61
C ARG A 223 -7.09 -18.30 21.98
N ASN A 224 -6.35 -19.32 22.42
CA ASN A 224 -6.35 -20.68 21.86
C ASN A 224 -6.04 -20.73 20.35
N ILE A 225 -5.21 -19.82 19.85
CA ILE A 225 -4.75 -19.83 18.44
C ILE A 225 -3.58 -20.78 18.31
N ASN A 226 -3.72 -21.78 17.44
CA ASN A 226 -2.68 -22.77 17.18
C ASN A 226 -1.60 -22.21 16.23
N THR A 227 -0.36 -22.69 16.37
CA THR A 227 0.74 -22.33 15.47
C THR A 227 1.54 -23.55 15.02
N HIS A 228 1.95 -23.55 13.73
CA HIS A 228 3.01 -24.41 13.22
C HIS A 228 4.09 -23.53 12.60
N LEU A 229 5.21 -23.44 13.28
CA LEU A 229 6.35 -22.61 12.87
C LEU A 229 7.45 -23.47 12.23
N GLY A 230 8.33 -22.86 11.44
CA GLY A 230 9.49 -23.52 10.85
C GLY A 230 9.19 -24.41 9.64
N SER A 231 7.93 -24.52 9.19
CA SER A 231 7.60 -25.34 8.02
C SER A 231 6.78 -24.57 6.99
N ARG A 232 7.21 -24.63 5.74
CA ARG A 232 6.56 -23.94 4.62
C ARG A 232 5.34 -24.73 4.15
N VAL A 233 4.25 -24.02 3.91
CA VAL A 233 3.05 -24.58 3.27
C VAL A 233 3.32 -24.87 1.79
N VAL A 234 2.91 -26.04 1.33
CA VAL A 234 2.87 -26.39 -0.10
C VAL A 234 1.61 -25.80 -0.70
N ILE A 235 1.78 -24.77 -1.52
CA ILE A 235 0.65 -24.10 -2.16
C ILE A 235 0.34 -24.83 -3.48
N PRO A 236 -0.87 -25.38 -3.66
CA PRO A 236 -1.27 -25.98 -4.94
C PRO A 236 -1.16 -24.97 -6.09
N SER A 237 -0.84 -25.43 -7.29
CA SER A 237 -0.75 -24.58 -8.49
C SER A 237 -2.07 -23.87 -8.81
N SER A 238 -3.21 -24.52 -8.51
CA SER A 238 -4.55 -23.95 -8.61
C SER A 238 -4.95 -23.03 -7.45
N GLY A 239 -4.08 -22.85 -6.45
CA GLY A 239 -4.46 -22.25 -5.16
C GLY A 239 -5.23 -23.22 -4.26
N PHE A 240 -5.64 -22.73 -3.08
CA PHE A 240 -6.52 -23.49 -2.19
C PHE A 240 -7.99 -23.38 -2.65
N PRO A 241 -8.81 -24.41 -2.37
CA PRO A 241 -10.25 -24.36 -2.64
C PRO A 241 -10.90 -23.14 -1.94
N SER A 242 -11.89 -22.54 -2.62
CA SER A 242 -12.78 -21.58 -1.96
C SER A 242 -13.60 -22.31 -0.90
N PHE A 243 -13.98 -21.56 0.15
CA PHE A 243 -14.82 -22.11 1.21
C PHE A 243 -16.14 -22.68 0.64
N LYS A 244 -16.46 -23.87 1.09
CA LYS A 244 -17.77 -24.50 0.90
C LYS A 244 -18.16 -25.24 2.18
N GLU A 245 -19.35 -25.00 2.67
CA GLU A 245 -19.84 -25.61 3.88
C GLU A 245 -19.78 -27.14 3.85
N GLY A 246 -19.19 -27.71 4.90
CA GLY A 246 -19.03 -29.17 5.04
C GLY A 246 -17.89 -29.79 4.24
N GLU A 247 -17.24 -29.06 3.34
CA GLU A 247 -16.06 -29.54 2.61
C GLU A 247 -14.77 -29.27 3.39
N MET A 248 -13.96 -30.32 3.61
CA MET A 248 -12.66 -30.21 4.27
C MET A 248 -11.55 -30.74 3.38
N PHE A 249 -10.36 -30.15 3.51
CA PHE A 249 -9.15 -30.58 2.81
C PHE A 249 -7.91 -30.50 3.70
N GLY A 250 -6.82 -31.11 3.25
CA GLY A 250 -5.53 -31.08 3.94
C GLY A 250 -4.63 -29.97 3.38
N VAL A 251 -4.14 -29.12 4.24
CA VAL A 251 -3.07 -28.17 3.92
C VAL A 251 -1.73 -28.85 4.23
N GLU A 252 -0.95 -29.14 3.20
CA GLU A 252 0.32 -29.87 3.30
C GLU A 252 1.49 -28.92 3.61
N LEU A 253 2.38 -29.37 4.47
CA LEU A 253 3.61 -28.67 4.84
C LEU A 253 4.83 -29.39 4.24
N GLN A 254 5.91 -28.68 3.97
CA GLN A 254 7.14 -29.26 3.39
C GLN A 254 7.77 -30.37 4.24
N ASN A 255 7.49 -30.42 5.54
CA ASN A 255 7.93 -31.49 6.42
C ASN A 255 7.05 -32.77 6.35
N GLY A 256 6.08 -32.81 5.44
CA GLY A 256 5.15 -33.94 5.22
C GLY A 256 3.94 -33.94 6.15
N SER A 257 3.84 -33.06 7.13
CA SER A 257 2.64 -32.95 7.96
C SER A 257 1.48 -32.28 7.22
N LYS A 258 0.25 -32.56 7.67
CA LYS A 258 -0.98 -31.98 7.08
C LYS A 258 -1.85 -31.38 8.17
N VAL A 259 -2.39 -30.21 7.90
CA VAL A 259 -3.35 -29.52 8.77
C VAL A 259 -4.71 -29.52 8.09
N LYS A 260 -5.76 -29.95 8.77
CA LYS A 260 -7.13 -29.94 8.26
C LYS A 260 -7.63 -28.50 8.16
N ALA A 261 -8.29 -28.16 7.06
CA ALA A 261 -8.90 -26.85 6.82
C ALA A 261 -10.19 -26.97 6.03
N ASP A 262 -11.09 -26.06 6.24
CA ASP A 262 -12.23 -25.75 5.38
C ASP A 262 -12.10 -24.33 4.78
N LEU A 263 -11.26 -23.48 5.39
CA LEU A 263 -10.90 -22.15 4.88
C LEU A 263 -9.41 -21.90 5.03
N VAL A 264 -8.76 -21.41 3.96
CA VAL A 264 -7.36 -20.94 3.99
C VAL A 264 -7.31 -19.45 3.67
N LEU A 265 -6.74 -18.68 4.59
CA LEU A 265 -6.47 -17.25 4.43
C LEU A 265 -4.97 -17.03 4.16
N MET A 266 -4.66 -16.57 2.94
CA MET A 266 -3.28 -16.40 2.48
C MET A 266 -2.75 -15.01 2.89
N CYS A 267 -2.01 -14.93 3.99
CA CYS A 267 -1.39 -13.71 4.51
C CYS A 267 0.10 -13.59 4.13
N THR A 268 0.48 -14.19 3.01
CA THR A 268 1.87 -14.18 2.49
C THR A 268 1.94 -13.56 1.12
N GLY A 269 3.11 -13.04 0.81
CA GLY A 269 3.46 -12.53 -0.52
C GLY A 269 2.99 -11.09 -0.72
N GLN A 270 3.95 -10.27 -1.13
CA GLN A 270 3.71 -8.95 -1.70
C GLN A 270 4.24 -8.99 -3.12
N THR A 271 3.43 -8.61 -4.10
CA THR A 271 3.88 -8.49 -5.49
C THR A 271 4.13 -7.02 -5.78
N PRO A 272 5.37 -6.59 -6.00
CA PRO A 272 5.68 -5.21 -6.37
C PRO A 272 5.03 -4.83 -7.71
N ARG A 273 4.51 -3.61 -7.79
CA ARG A 273 3.84 -3.10 -9.00
C ARG A 273 4.80 -2.21 -9.80
N SER A 274 5.88 -2.79 -10.33
CA SER A 274 6.94 -2.10 -11.10
C SER A 274 6.82 -2.23 -12.62
N SER A 275 5.82 -2.98 -13.11
CA SER A 275 5.69 -3.33 -14.54
C SER A 275 5.66 -2.14 -15.51
N LEU A 276 5.24 -0.95 -15.04
CA LEU A 276 5.24 0.25 -15.87
C LEU A 276 6.67 0.69 -16.31
N LEU A 277 7.71 0.23 -15.60
CA LEU A 277 9.12 0.51 -15.95
C LEU A 277 9.70 -0.49 -16.94
N SER A 278 9.03 -1.59 -17.23
CA SER A 278 9.60 -2.69 -18.03
C SER A 278 10.03 -2.27 -19.44
N SER A 279 9.40 -1.24 -20.01
CA SER A 279 9.75 -0.70 -21.33
C SER A 279 10.70 0.51 -21.29
N PHE A 280 10.82 1.17 -20.14
CA PHE A 280 11.59 2.42 -20.01
C PHE A 280 12.95 2.20 -19.34
N ALA A 281 12.97 1.49 -18.22
CA ALA A 281 14.16 1.27 -17.41
C ALA A 281 14.07 -0.12 -16.71
N PRO A 282 14.09 -1.23 -17.47
CA PRO A 282 13.96 -2.58 -16.89
C PRO A 282 15.11 -2.92 -15.93
N GLU A 283 16.28 -2.31 -16.11
CA GLU A 283 17.48 -2.50 -15.30
C GLU A 283 17.32 -2.05 -13.84
N VAL A 284 16.36 -1.16 -13.55
CA VAL A 284 16.11 -0.69 -12.18
C VAL A 284 15.16 -1.61 -11.40
N ILE A 285 14.58 -2.60 -12.08
CA ILE A 285 13.69 -3.57 -11.43
C ILE A 285 14.55 -4.66 -10.80
N THR A 286 14.57 -4.74 -9.47
CA THR A 286 15.32 -5.76 -8.74
C THR A 286 14.77 -7.17 -9.02
N ALA A 287 15.54 -8.22 -8.70
CA ALA A 287 15.09 -9.61 -8.84
C ALA A 287 13.79 -9.90 -8.07
N ASP A 288 13.55 -9.18 -6.96
CA ASP A 288 12.31 -9.27 -6.16
C ASP A 288 11.19 -8.37 -6.69
N GLY A 289 11.41 -7.66 -7.79
CA GLY A 289 10.42 -6.82 -8.47
C GLY A 289 10.27 -5.40 -7.92
N PHE A 290 11.09 -4.96 -6.97
CA PHE A 290 11.09 -3.59 -6.46
C PHE A 290 11.86 -2.64 -7.38
N ILE A 291 11.68 -1.33 -7.21
CA ILE A 291 12.41 -0.31 -7.96
C ILE A 291 13.65 0.12 -7.19
N ASP A 292 14.82 -0.05 -7.79
CA ASP A 292 16.09 0.38 -7.21
C ASP A 292 16.23 1.91 -7.30
N VAL A 293 16.58 2.54 -6.17
CA VAL A 293 16.66 4.00 -6.06
C VAL A 293 17.97 4.47 -5.42
N HIS A 294 18.43 5.65 -5.81
CA HIS A 294 19.47 6.38 -5.10
C HIS A 294 18.97 6.85 -3.72
N SER A 295 19.88 7.34 -2.89
CA SER A 295 19.48 8.00 -1.62
C SER A 295 18.63 9.25 -1.86
N SER A 296 18.73 9.90 -3.00
CA SER A 296 17.83 10.99 -3.45
C SER A 296 16.42 10.52 -3.81
N LEU A 297 16.17 9.20 -3.84
CA LEU A 297 14.94 8.54 -4.28
C LEU A 297 14.66 8.64 -5.79
N GLN A 298 15.61 9.12 -6.58
CA GLN A 298 15.61 8.96 -8.03
C GLN A 298 15.85 7.49 -8.39
N ILE A 299 15.26 7.01 -9.47
CA ILE A 299 15.51 5.64 -9.95
C ILE A 299 16.97 5.51 -10.41
N LYS A 300 17.58 4.35 -10.20
CA LYS A 300 18.96 4.05 -10.62
C LYS A 300 19.05 3.66 -12.11
N SER A 301 18.34 4.38 -12.97
CA SER A 301 18.39 4.13 -14.41
C SER A 301 19.72 4.54 -15.03
N THR A 302 19.98 4.05 -16.25
CA THR A 302 21.04 4.60 -17.11
C THR A 302 20.90 6.11 -17.17
N PRO A 303 22.01 6.87 -16.99
CA PRO A 303 21.95 8.33 -16.94
C PRO A 303 21.26 8.91 -18.18
N SER A 304 20.15 9.59 -17.97
CA SER A 304 19.39 10.28 -19.01
C SER A 304 18.69 11.51 -18.40
N ALA A 305 18.37 12.49 -19.24
CA ALA A 305 17.70 13.70 -18.78
C ALA A 305 16.31 13.38 -18.18
N LEU A 306 15.58 12.41 -18.73
CA LEU A 306 14.30 11.96 -18.18
C LEU A 306 14.49 11.12 -16.91
N GLY A 307 15.46 10.18 -16.90
CA GLY A 307 15.71 9.33 -15.73
C GLY A 307 16.01 10.12 -14.46
N ALA A 308 16.73 11.24 -14.58
CA ALA A 308 17.00 12.15 -13.47
C ALA A 308 15.76 12.85 -12.89
N ARG A 309 14.58 12.73 -13.53
CA ARG A 309 13.31 13.34 -13.13
C ARG A 309 12.28 12.31 -12.68
N VAL A 310 12.68 11.03 -12.62
CA VAL A 310 11.82 9.92 -12.19
C VAL A 310 12.22 9.45 -10.80
N PHE A 311 11.26 9.45 -9.88
CA PHE A 311 11.41 9.07 -8.49
C PHE A 311 10.55 7.85 -8.17
N ALA A 312 10.93 7.08 -7.16
CA ALA A 312 10.07 6.06 -6.59
C ALA A 312 10.04 6.15 -5.06
N LEU A 313 8.85 5.90 -4.45
CA LEU A 313 8.63 6.01 -3.02
C LEU A 313 7.60 5.01 -2.50
N GLY A 314 7.59 4.81 -1.18
CA GLY A 314 6.71 3.86 -0.51
C GLY A 314 7.18 2.42 -0.69
N ASP A 315 6.24 1.49 -0.63
CA ASP A 315 6.55 0.06 -0.62
C ASP A 315 7.21 -0.43 -1.93
N ILE A 316 7.01 0.27 -3.05
CA ILE A 316 7.61 -0.10 -4.33
C ILE A 316 9.11 0.20 -4.38
N ALA A 317 9.60 1.22 -3.65
CA ALA A 317 10.99 1.66 -3.70
C ALA A 317 11.90 0.74 -2.87
N ASN A 318 13.02 0.28 -3.45
CA ASN A 318 14.08 -0.42 -2.74
C ASN A 318 14.99 0.59 -2.01
N SER A 319 14.42 1.33 -1.06
CA SER A 319 15.06 2.41 -0.33
C SER A 319 15.75 1.95 0.98
N GLY A 320 15.72 0.65 1.29
CA GLY A 320 16.18 0.11 2.58
C GLY A 320 15.20 0.31 3.74
N ALA A 321 14.13 1.08 3.57
CA ALA A 321 13.12 1.28 4.60
C ALA A 321 12.17 0.07 4.73
N ALA A 322 11.59 -0.10 5.91
CA ALA A 322 10.49 -1.04 6.11
C ALA A 322 9.31 -0.67 5.20
N LYS A 323 8.64 -1.69 4.65
CA LYS A 323 7.48 -1.52 3.76
C LYS A 323 6.24 -1.13 4.58
N THR A 324 6.22 0.11 5.05
CA THR A 324 5.14 0.69 5.86
C THR A 324 4.97 2.17 5.54
N VAL A 325 3.75 2.68 5.66
CA VAL A 325 3.44 4.11 5.43
C VAL A 325 4.24 5.03 6.34
N ARG A 326 4.50 4.60 7.58
CA ARG A 326 5.30 5.41 8.53
C ARG A 326 6.76 5.55 8.08
N ALA A 327 7.36 4.46 7.62
CA ALA A 327 8.74 4.48 7.12
C ALA A 327 8.87 5.31 5.82
N ALA A 328 7.81 5.36 5.01
CA ALA A 328 7.77 6.15 3.78
C ALA A 328 7.54 7.66 4.01
N ALA A 329 7.17 8.10 5.21
CA ALA A 329 6.86 9.51 5.46
C ALA A 329 8.05 10.45 5.17
N GLY A 330 9.26 10.08 5.59
CA GLY A 330 10.47 10.86 5.29
C GLY A 330 10.83 10.89 3.79
N GLN A 331 10.38 9.92 3.01
CA GLN A 331 10.62 9.91 1.56
C GLN A 331 9.83 11.02 0.85
N ILE A 332 8.66 11.38 1.37
CA ILE A 332 7.81 12.45 0.83
C ILE A 332 8.55 13.79 0.88
N ASP A 333 9.16 14.13 2.02
CA ASP A 333 9.88 15.39 2.18
C ASP A 333 11.12 15.46 1.30
N VAL A 334 11.84 14.35 1.15
CA VAL A 334 13.01 14.26 0.28
C VAL A 334 12.60 14.48 -1.18
N ILE A 335 11.59 13.78 -1.70
CA ILE A 335 11.17 13.92 -3.10
C ILE A 335 10.59 15.30 -3.36
N LYS A 336 9.75 15.82 -2.45
CA LYS A 336 9.22 17.20 -2.55
C LYS A 336 10.36 18.21 -2.69
N SER A 337 11.35 18.16 -1.79
CA SER A 337 12.51 19.07 -1.82
C SER A 337 13.32 18.90 -3.11
N ASN A 338 13.54 17.68 -3.56
CA ASN A 338 14.31 17.40 -4.77
C ASN A 338 13.61 17.90 -6.04
N ILE A 339 12.31 17.69 -6.17
CA ILE A 339 11.52 18.24 -7.30
C ILE A 339 11.60 19.78 -7.29
N LEU A 340 11.41 20.42 -6.15
CA LEU A 340 11.50 21.88 -6.06
C LEU A 340 12.90 22.40 -6.38
N SER A 341 13.97 21.73 -5.97
CA SER A 341 15.35 22.06 -6.30
C SER A 341 15.63 21.96 -7.80
N LEU A 342 15.10 20.90 -8.46
CA LEU A 342 15.19 20.72 -9.91
C LEU A 342 14.45 21.84 -10.67
N ILE A 343 13.23 22.18 -10.28
CA ILE A 343 12.44 23.28 -10.86
C ILE A 343 13.20 24.61 -10.71
N ALA A 344 13.73 24.89 -9.53
CA ALA A 344 14.48 26.10 -9.28
C ALA A 344 15.78 26.19 -10.11
N ALA A 345 16.47 25.07 -10.31
CA ALA A 345 17.66 25.00 -11.16
C ALA A 345 17.33 25.29 -12.63
N GLU A 346 16.22 24.78 -13.15
CA GLU A 346 15.75 25.06 -14.50
C GLU A 346 15.39 26.54 -14.71
N THR A 347 14.76 27.16 -13.70
CA THR A 347 14.38 28.57 -13.77
C THR A 347 15.58 29.51 -13.75
N ARG A 348 16.66 29.15 -13.03
CA ARG A 348 17.89 29.94 -12.94
C ARG A 348 18.78 29.86 -14.18
N GLY A 349 18.54 28.91 -15.08
CA GLY A 349 19.40 28.65 -16.23
C GLY A 349 20.74 28.03 -15.82
N LYS A 350 21.71 28.00 -16.76
CA LYS A 350 23.03 27.39 -16.57
C LYS A 350 23.99 28.21 -15.70
N GLU A 351 23.50 29.10 -14.81
CA GLU A 351 24.37 29.72 -13.82
C GLU A 351 24.87 28.68 -12.82
N GLU A 352 26.19 28.60 -12.69
CA GLU A 352 26.94 27.57 -12.01
C GLU A 352 26.61 27.51 -10.50
N GLY A 353 25.67 26.66 -10.15
CA GLY A 353 25.48 26.19 -8.79
C GLY A 353 25.37 24.67 -8.82
N LYS A 354 26.18 23.96 -8.06
CA LYS A 354 26.05 22.50 -7.90
C LYS A 354 24.66 22.18 -7.39
N LEU A 355 23.87 21.46 -8.16
CA LEU A 355 22.57 20.98 -7.73
C LEU A 355 22.76 19.97 -6.60
N GLU A 356 22.40 20.34 -5.37
CA GLU A 356 22.44 19.45 -4.23
C GLU A 356 21.02 18.92 -3.95
N LEU A 357 20.89 17.60 -4.03
CA LEU A 357 19.63 16.91 -3.71
C LEU A 357 19.67 16.40 -2.27
N GLN A 358 18.53 16.48 -1.62
CA GLN A 358 18.32 15.87 -0.31
C GLN A 358 18.39 14.34 -0.41
N THR A 359 18.83 13.71 0.68
CA THR A 359 18.97 12.25 0.75
C THR A 359 18.11 11.66 1.85
N PHE A 360 17.54 10.50 1.57
CA PHE A 360 16.78 9.71 2.51
C PHE A 360 17.68 8.70 3.22
N THR A 361 17.55 8.63 4.54
CA THR A 361 18.17 7.59 5.37
C THR A 361 17.08 6.79 6.05
N PRO A 362 17.03 5.45 5.86
CA PRO A 362 16.05 4.60 6.50
C PRO A 362 16.20 4.62 8.03
N GLY A 363 15.08 4.78 8.73
CA GLY A 363 15.04 4.60 10.17
C GLY A 363 14.74 3.15 10.59
N PRO A 364 14.80 2.83 11.88
CA PRO A 364 14.49 1.50 12.39
C PRO A 364 13.03 1.12 12.13
N SER A 365 12.81 -0.16 11.84
CA SER A 365 11.48 -0.70 11.56
C SER A 365 10.55 -0.53 12.75
N GLY A 366 9.36 0.01 12.52
CA GLY A 366 8.32 0.19 13.53
C GLY A 366 6.95 -0.20 13.00
N ILE A 367 6.07 -0.64 13.91
CA ILE A 367 4.70 -1.05 13.60
C ILE A 367 3.74 -0.66 14.72
N HIS A 368 2.51 -0.35 14.34
CA HIS A 368 1.34 -0.36 15.21
C HIS A 368 0.55 -1.61 14.81
N LEU A 369 0.62 -2.64 15.65
CA LEU A 369 0.07 -3.97 15.37
C LEU A 369 -1.23 -4.17 16.15
N SER A 370 -2.32 -4.43 15.45
CA SER A 370 -3.57 -4.87 16.07
C SER A 370 -3.43 -6.32 16.55
N LEU A 371 -3.85 -6.58 17.77
CA LEU A 371 -3.81 -7.88 18.44
C LEU A 371 -5.23 -8.34 18.82
N GLY A 372 -6.20 -8.00 17.99
CA GLY A 372 -7.62 -8.24 18.18
C GLY A 372 -8.43 -6.95 18.07
N LEU A 373 -9.72 -7.01 18.39
CA LEU A 373 -10.65 -5.90 18.20
C LEU A 373 -10.36 -4.72 19.14
N TYR A 374 -9.85 -5.01 20.32
CA TYR A 374 -9.74 -4.06 21.44
C TYR A 374 -8.30 -3.90 21.95
N GLU A 375 -7.33 -4.51 21.30
CA GLU A 375 -5.94 -4.48 21.74
C GLU A 375 -4.98 -4.18 20.58
N SER A 376 -3.97 -3.37 20.84
CA SER A 376 -2.88 -3.11 19.89
C SER A 376 -1.57 -2.82 20.62
N VAL A 377 -0.47 -2.95 19.92
CA VAL A 377 0.87 -2.61 20.40
C VAL A 377 1.59 -1.72 19.40
N LYS A 378 2.27 -0.68 19.89
CA LYS A 378 3.25 0.08 19.11
C LYS A 378 4.64 -0.47 19.42
N PHE A 379 5.35 -0.90 18.40
CA PHE A 379 6.65 -1.54 18.53
C PHE A 379 7.64 -0.96 17.52
N ARG A 380 8.89 -0.74 17.94
CA ARG A 380 9.96 -0.26 17.08
C ARG A 380 11.28 -0.92 17.46
N ASN A 381 11.97 -1.47 16.47
CA ASN A 381 13.33 -1.96 16.65
C ASN A 381 14.25 -0.83 17.13
N SER A 382 15.29 -1.14 17.91
CA SER A 382 16.35 -0.17 18.20
C SER A 382 17.09 0.22 16.91
N ALA A 383 17.64 1.43 16.89
CA ALA A 383 18.54 1.87 15.83
C ALA A 383 19.92 1.23 15.96
N LYS A 384 20.29 0.74 17.15
CA LYS A 384 21.56 0.10 17.42
C LYS A 384 21.34 -1.40 17.64
N GLU A 385 22.24 -2.20 17.08
CA GLU A 385 22.25 -3.66 17.26
C GLU A 385 22.51 -4.00 18.73
N GLY A 386 21.75 -4.99 19.25
CA GLY A 386 21.88 -5.46 20.64
C GLY A 386 21.18 -4.59 21.70
N GLU A 387 20.58 -3.45 21.33
CA GLU A 387 19.75 -2.68 22.26
C GLU A 387 18.29 -3.17 22.24
N GLU A 388 17.61 -3.05 23.40
CA GLU A 388 16.21 -3.39 23.52
C GLU A 388 15.32 -2.55 22.61
N PRO A 389 14.29 -3.15 22.00
CA PRO A 389 13.33 -2.43 21.18
C PRO A 389 12.46 -1.52 22.06
N TRP A 390 11.97 -0.42 21.47
CA TRP A 390 10.93 0.36 22.09
C TRP A 390 9.57 -0.33 21.92
N CYS A 391 8.84 -0.48 23.02
CA CYS A 391 7.50 -1.04 23.03
C CYS A 391 6.62 -0.16 23.92
N GLU A 392 5.61 0.47 23.33
CA GLU A 392 4.56 1.14 24.10
C GLU A 392 3.53 0.08 24.50
N GLY A 393 3.08 0.13 25.75
CA GLY A 393 2.18 -0.86 26.34
C GLY A 393 0.92 -1.09 25.49
N LEU A 394 0.23 -2.16 25.82
CA LEU A 394 -0.98 -2.55 25.10
C LEU A 394 -2.06 -1.49 25.25
N GLU A 395 -2.45 -0.88 24.14
CA GLU A 395 -3.60 0.01 24.10
C GLU A 395 -4.88 -0.85 24.08
N ARG A 396 -5.85 -0.48 24.93
CA ARG A 396 -7.19 -1.06 24.97
C ARG A 396 -8.21 0.00 24.55
N ASP A 397 -9.45 -0.42 24.34
CA ASP A 397 -10.56 0.45 23.87
C ASP A 397 -10.40 0.99 22.44
N LEU A 398 -9.82 0.19 21.55
CA LEU A 398 -9.78 0.53 20.14
C LEU A 398 -11.19 0.58 19.55
N LYS A 399 -11.41 1.53 18.65
CA LYS A 399 -12.62 1.55 17.84
C LYS A 399 -12.65 0.30 16.95
N ILE A 400 -13.75 -0.43 16.94
CA ILE A 400 -13.92 -1.66 16.15
C ILE A 400 -13.63 -1.41 14.68
N ASP A 401 -14.01 -0.26 14.12
CA ASP A 401 -13.74 0.17 12.77
C ASP A 401 -12.34 0.80 12.58
N MET A 402 -11.45 0.65 13.57
CA MET A 402 -10.08 1.19 13.58
C MET A 402 -10.01 2.73 13.43
N GLY A 403 -11.09 3.44 13.79
CA GLY A 403 -11.15 4.90 13.70
C GLY A 403 -11.13 5.45 12.29
N ILE A 404 -11.67 4.72 11.33
CA ILE A 404 -11.60 5.01 9.89
C ILE A 404 -12.17 6.39 9.53
N GLU A 405 -13.13 6.93 10.29
CA GLU A 405 -13.68 8.27 10.08
C GLU A 405 -12.59 9.36 10.14
N GLY A 406 -11.54 9.15 10.95
CA GLY A 406 -10.38 10.02 10.97
C GLY A 406 -9.61 10.04 9.64
N THR A 407 -9.67 8.94 8.88
CA THR A 407 -9.08 8.88 7.53
C THR A 407 -9.95 9.61 6.51
N TRP A 408 -11.28 9.49 6.58
CA TRP A 408 -12.20 10.28 5.75
C TRP A 408 -11.94 11.80 5.90
N LYS A 409 -11.77 12.28 7.13
CA LYS A 409 -11.41 13.69 7.40
C LYS A 409 -10.06 14.09 6.78
N LYS A 410 -9.05 13.21 6.83
CA LYS A 410 -7.73 13.45 6.19
C LYS A 410 -7.79 13.50 4.66
N TRP A 411 -8.82 12.94 4.06
CA TRP A 411 -9.10 12.98 2.63
C TRP A 411 -10.07 14.09 2.26
N ASN A 412 -10.32 15.03 3.19
CA ASN A 412 -11.18 16.18 3.04
C ASN A 412 -12.61 15.84 2.62
N VAL A 413 -13.07 14.63 2.92
CA VAL A 413 -14.45 14.23 2.62
C VAL A 413 -15.39 15.01 3.55
N PRO A 414 -16.40 15.73 3.02
CA PRO A 414 -17.33 16.50 3.82
C PRO A 414 -18.02 15.66 4.89
N GLU A 415 -18.21 16.24 6.07
CA GLU A 415 -18.94 15.59 7.16
C GLU A 415 -20.39 15.30 6.72
N GLY A 416 -20.88 14.11 7.06
CA GLY A 416 -22.21 13.66 6.64
C GLY A 416 -22.28 13.04 5.25
N THR A 417 -21.17 12.95 4.52
CA THR A 417 -21.14 12.21 3.25
C THR A 417 -21.52 10.74 3.50
N PRO A 418 -22.51 10.19 2.78
CA PRO A 418 -22.91 8.81 2.94
C PRO A 418 -21.77 7.82 2.64
N TRP A 419 -21.62 6.80 3.46
CA TRP A 419 -20.52 5.82 3.35
C TRP A 419 -20.55 5.01 2.04
N HIS A 420 -21.70 4.93 1.38
CA HIS A 420 -21.85 4.15 0.14
C HIS A 420 -21.43 4.92 -1.13
N LEU A 421 -21.12 6.21 -1.02
CA LEU A 421 -20.66 7.05 -2.14
C LEU A 421 -19.15 6.98 -2.31
#